data_40fd90f70a598f32c09acb7e56a3f086
#
_entry.id   40fd90f70a598f32c09acb7e56a3f086
#
_cell.length_a   1.000
_cell.length_b   1.000
_cell.length_c   1.000
_cell.angle_alpha   90.00
_cell.angle_beta   90.00
_cell.angle_gamma   90.00
#
_symmetry.space_group_name_H-M   'P 1'
#
loop_
_entity.id
_entity.type
_entity.pdbx_description
1 polymer ?
#
loop_
_entity_poly.entity_id
_entity_poly.type
_entity_poly.pdbx_seq_one_letter_code
_entity_poly.pdbx_strand_id
1 'polypeptide(L)'
;MKTIIAAIALLATVSVNAQSDKYADAMKKNLALFDSAKSTQDFQNLAAAFERIGDAEKTQWLPYYYAGLSLSMMGWQDEKLDKDANSEKIKSLCDKADALTTDNADKSEINTLRNMAATQQMMVDPQSRWMSYGQEAGTALQKATEENPNNPRVYYLQGMSLFNTPEQFGGGKDKAKPVFEKAVAMYKAAQPKPMYPQWGQQQAEEMLAKCQ
;
A
#
# COMPACT_ATOMS: atom_id res chain seq x y z
N MET A 1 -46.19 -18.57 -9.71
CA MET A 1 -45.27 -17.93 -8.74
C MET A 1 -43.88 -18.55 -8.71
N LYS A 2 -43.73 -19.91 -8.82
CA LYS A 2 -42.37 -20.54 -8.81
C LYS A 2 -41.46 -20.17 -9.99
N THR A 3 -42.00 -19.93 -11.17
CA THR A 3 -41.24 -19.55 -12.38
C THR A 3 -40.66 -18.12 -12.34
N ILE A 4 -41.31 -17.18 -11.66
CA ILE A 4 -40.82 -15.78 -11.53
C ILE A 4 -39.62 -15.70 -10.59
N ILE A 5 -39.59 -16.52 -9.52
CA ILE A 5 -38.48 -16.55 -8.56
C ILE A 5 -37.19 -17.10 -9.21
N ALA A 6 -37.33 -18.12 -10.07
CA ALA A 6 -36.18 -18.69 -10.81
C ALA A 6 -35.57 -17.70 -11.82
N ALA A 7 -36.40 -16.88 -12.49
CA ALA A 7 -35.92 -15.88 -13.42
C ALA A 7 -35.17 -14.72 -12.73
N ILE A 8 -35.61 -14.30 -11.53
CA ILE A 8 -34.93 -13.25 -10.74
C ILE A 8 -33.59 -13.75 -10.20
N ALA A 9 -33.51 -15.01 -9.76
CA ALA A 9 -32.25 -15.60 -9.30
C ALA A 9 -31.23 -15.75 -10.44
N LEU A 10 -31.67 -16.08 -11.66
CA LEU A 10 -30.77 -16.19 -12.82
C LEU A 10 -30.24 -14.81 -13.28
N LEU A 11 -31.05 -13.78 -13.24
CA LEU A 11 -30.64 -12.40 -13.55
C LEU A 11 -29.63 -11.86 -12.53
N ALA A 12 -29.75 -12.19 -11.24
CA ALA A 12 -28.82 -11.79 -10.21
C ALA A 12 -27.44 -12.46 -10.39
N THR A 13 -27.39 -13.74 -10.75
CA THR A 13 -26.11 -14.45 -10.97
C THR A 13 -25.36 -13.98 -12.19
N VAL A 14 -26.03 -13.62 -13.27
CA VAL A 14 -25.40 -13.05 -14.48
C VAL A 14 -24.82 -11.67 -14.19
N SER A 15 -25.51 -10.85 -13.40
CA SER A 15 -25.02 -9.52 -13.04
C SER A 15 -23.76 -9.56 -12.17
N VAL A 16 -23.67 -10.48 -11.22
CA VAL A 16 -22.50 -10.66 -10.35
C VAL A 16 -21.27 -11.12 -11.14
N ASN A 17 -21.41 -12.08 -12.05
CA ASN A 17 -20.30 -12.52 -12.89
C ASN A 17 -19.80 -11.42 -13.83
N ALA A 18 -20.69 -10.69 -14.48
CA ALA A 18 -20.34 -9.59 -15.38
C ALA A 18 -19.63 -8.42 -14.64
N GLN A 19 -19.96 -8.17 -13.38
CA GLN A 19 -19.30 -7.17 -12.56
C GLN A 19 -17.90 -7.63 -12.15
N SER A 20 -17.75 -8.90 -11.77
CA SER A 20 -16.46 -9.51 -11.42
C SER A 20 -15.48 -9.47 -12.61
N ASP A 21 -15.94 -9.76 -13.83
CA ASP A 21 -15.10 -9.71 -15.03
C ASP A 21 -14.65 -8.28 -15.35
N LYS A 22 -15.56 -7.30 -15.28
CA LYS A 22 -15.25 -5.89 -15.49
C LYS A 22 -14.24 -5.36 -14.46
N TYR A 23 -14.40 -5.75 -13.21
CA TYR A 23 -13.47 -5.43 -12.13
C TYR A 23 -12.08 -5.99 -12.43
N ALA A 24 -11.98 -7.28 -12.74
CA ALA A 24 -10.71 -7.95 -13.01
C ALA A 24 -9.98 -7.31 -14.21
N ASP A 25 -10.69 -7.00 -15.29
CA ASP A 25 -10.11 -6.36 -16.47
C ASP A 25 -9.65 -4.93 -16.19
N ALA A 26 -10.46 -4.15 -15.45
CA ALA A 26 -10.09 -2.80 -15.05
C ALA A 26 -8.85 -2.80 -14.14
N MET A 27 -8.79 -3.71 -13.16
CA MET A 27 -7.62 -3.86 -12.30
C MET A 27 -6.38 -4.26 -13.08
N LYS A 28 -6.43 -5.30 -13.91
CA LYS A 28 -5.29 -5.75 -14.73
C LYS A 28 -4.74 -4.63 -15.61
N LYS A 29 -5.63 -3.88 -16.29
CA LYS A 29 -5.24 -2.74 -17.13
C LYS A 29 -4.48 -1.68 -16.32
N ASN A 30 -5.03 -1.28 -15.16
CA ASN A 30 -4.43 -0.21 -14.37
C ASN A 30 -3.18 -0.67 -13.62
N LEU A 31 -3.06 -1.94 -13.22
CA LEU A 31 -1.84 -2.52 -12.66
C LEU A 31 -0.70 -2.50 -13.68
N ALA A 32 -0.95 -2.89 -14.94
CA ALA A 32 0.07 -2.81 -15.99
C ALA A 32 0.54 -1.36 -16.25
N LEU A 33 -0.37 -0.38 -16.12
CA LEU A 33 0.00 1.04 -16.19
C LEU A 33 0.78 1.49 -14.95
N PHE A 34 0.43 0.98 -13.76
CA PHE A 34 1.14 1.28 -12.52
C PHE A 34 2.61 0.79 -12.57
N ASP A 35 2.86 -0.40 -13.09
CA ASP A 35 4.20 -0.97 -13.24
C ASP A 35 5.08 -0.15 -14.21
N SER A 36 4.47 0.58 -15.13
CA SER A 36 5.16 1.42 -16.11
C SER A 36 5.16 2.92 -15.78
N ALA A 37 4.47 3.35 -14.74
CA ALA A 37 4.33 4.74 -14.34
C ALA A 37 5.68 5.34 -13.90
N LYS A 38 5.97 6.56 -14.35
CA LYS A 38 7.23 7.25 -14.05
C LYS A 38 7.04 8.70 -13.60
N SER A 39 5.92 9.31 -13.95
CA SER A 39 5.66 10.72 -13.65
C SER A 39 4.62 10.89 -12.54
N THR A 40 4.67 12.04 -11.86
CA THR A 40 3.64 12.43 -10.89
C THR A 40 2.25 12.44 -11.51
N GLN A 41 2.14 12.83 -12.79
CA GLN A 41 0.87 12.83 -13.52
C GLN A 41 0.35 11.41 -13.76
N ASP A 42 1.24 10.43 -14.05
CA ASP A 42 0.83 9.03 -14.20
C ASP A 42 0.23 8.52 -12.89
N PHE A 43 0.90 8.77 -11.77
CA PHE A 43 0.42 8.35 -10.46
C PHE A 43 -0.88 9.06 -10.06
N GLN A 44 -1.05 10.34 -10.39
CA GLN A 44 -2.30 11.05 -10.15
C GLN A 44 -3.46 10.44 -10.96
N ASN A 45 -3.23 10.12 -12.22
CA ASN A 45 -4.22 9.49 -13.08
C ASN A 45 -4.59 8.08 -12.59
N LEU A 46 -3.59 7.31 -12.15
CA LEU A 46 -3.78 5.97 -11.58
C LEU A 46 -4.56 6.02 -10.28
N ALA A 47 -4.23 6.94 -9.37
CA ALA A 47 -4.99 7.11 -8.13
C ALA A 47 -6.48 7.35 -8.40
N ALA A 48 -6.79 8.26 -9.33
CA ALA A 48 -8.17 8.55 -9.73
C ALA A 48 -8.83 7.35 -10.43
N ALA A 49 -8.08 6.58 -11.23
CA ALA A 49 -8.61 5.39 -11.91
C ALA A 49 -8.94 4.27 -10.91
N PHE A 50 -8.02 3.96 -9.99
CA PHE A 50 -8.25 2.95 -8.97
C PHE A 50 -9.37 3.35 -8.00
N GLU A 51 -9.45 4.61 -7.56
CA GLU A 51 -10.56 5.06 -6.71
C GLU A 51 -11.91 4.88 -7.40
N ARG A 52 -12.03 5.21 -8.70
CA ARG A 52 -13.27 4.96 -9.47
C ARG A 52 -13.62 3.47 -9.56
N ILE A 53 -12.62 2.57 -9.67
CA ILE A 53 -12.86 1.12 -9.65
C ILE A 53 -13.41 0.72 -8.29
N GLY A 54 -12.83 1.20 -7.19
CA GLY A 54 -13.29 0.90 -5.83
C GLY A 54 -14.72 1.41 -5.58
N ASP A 55 -15.02 2.63 -6.00
CA ASP A 55 -16.35 3.25 -5.84
C ASP A 55 -17.43 2.54 -6.69
N ALA A 56 -17.05 1.92 -7.81
CA ALA A 56 -17.97 1.13 -8.63
C ALA A 56 -18.19 -0.29 -8.07
N GLU A 57 -17.11 -0.95 -7.62
CA GLU A 57 -17.14 -2.33 -7.13
C GLU A 57 -17.68 -2.44 -5.70
N LYS A 58 -17.26 -1.57 -4.79
CA LYS A 58 -17.69 -1.43 -3.39
C LYS A 58 -17.47 -2.64 -2.46
N THR A 59 -16.91 -3.73 -2.97
CA THR A 59 -16.70 -4.98 -2.23
C THR A 59 -15.24 -5.40 -2.15
N GLN A 60 -14.36 -4.72 -2.88
CA GLN A 60 -12.94 -5.06 -2.99
C GLN A 60 -12.06 -3.95 -2.43
N TRP A 61 -11.12 -4.31 -1.55
CA TRP A 61 -10.22 -3.38 -0.90
C TRP A 61 -9.05 -2.93 -1.79
N LEU A 62 -8.58 -3.80 -2.69
CA LEU A 62 -7.40 -3.57 -3.53
C LEU A 62 -7.44 -2.27 -4.34
N PRO A 63 -8.56 -1.85 -4.94
CA PRO A 63 -8.58 -0.59 -5.67
C PRO A 63 -8.25 0.62 -4.80
N TYR A 64 -8.80 0.69 -3.59
CA TYR A 64 -8.50 1.80 -2.67
C TYR A 64 -7.05 1.75 -2.18
N TYR A 65 -6.50 0.56 -1.96
CA TYR A 65 -5.10 0.39 -1.64
C TYR A 65 -4.20 0.92 -2.77
N TYR A 66 -4.44 0.53 -4.03
CA TYR A 66 -3.64 1.01 -5.16
C TYR A 66 -3.85 2.49 -5.45
N ALA A 67 -5.02 3.05 -5.20
CA ALA A 67 -5.24 4.49 -5.24
C ALA A 67 -4.34 5.21 -4.22
N GLY A 68 -4.32 4.76 -2.98
CA GLY A 68 -3.46 5.29 -1.94
C GLY A 68 -1.96 5.08 -2.22
N LEU A 69 -1.58 3.92 -2.73
CA LEU A 69 -0.19 3.64 -3.12
C LEU A 69 0.27 4.57 -4.25
N SER A 70 -0.57 4.81 -5.25
CA SER A 70 -0.27 5.77 -6.32
C SER A 70 -0.05 7.18 -5.77
N LEU A 71 -0.91 7.65 -4.86
CA LEU A 71 -0.71 8.93 -4.18
C LEU A 71 0.57 8.96 -3.35
N SER A 72 0.93 7.85 -2.70
CA SER A 72 2.18 7.75 -1.96
C SER A 72 3.40 7.86 -2.88
N MET A 73 3.40 7.19 -4.04
CA MET A 73 4.47 7.32 -5.04
C MET A 73 4.58 8.76 -5.57
N MET A 74 3.46 9.41 -5.87
CA MET A 74 3.43 10.82 -6.24
C MET A 74 4.03 11.71 -5.15
N GLY A 75 3.68 11.48 -3.89
CA GLY A 75 4.16 12.27 -2.75
C GLY A 75 5.67 12.18 -2.54
N TRP A 76 6.33 11.07 -2.91
CA TRP A 76 7.78 10.96 -2.87
C TRP A 76 8.49 11.62 -4.06
N GLN A 77 7.81 11.77 -5.20
CA GLN A 77 8.39 12.36 -6.40
C GLN A 77 8.21 13.88 -6.49
N ASP A 78 7.10 14.41 -5.99
CA ASP A 78 6.76 15.83 -6.09
C ASP A 78 7.09 16.56 -4.77
N GLU A 79 8.20 17.30 -4.79
CA GLU A 79 8.61 18.09 -3.63
C GLU A 79 7.69 19.28 -3.33
N LYS A 80 6.91 19.72 -4.34
CA LYS A 80 5.99 20.87 -4.21
C LYS A 80 4.59 20.47 -3.77
N LEU A 81 4.32 19.16 -3.73
CA LEU A 81 3.02 18.65 -3.34
C LEU A 81 2.74 18.98 -1.86
N ASP A 82 1.52 19.38 -1.56
CA ASP A 82 1.04 19.42 -0.17
C ASP A 82 0.98 17.99 0.38
N LYS A 83 2.05 17.61 1.10
CA LYS A 83 2.20 16.26 1.64
C LYS A 83 1.19 15.97 2.75
N ASP A 84 0.73 16.98 3.47
CA ASP A 84 -0.27 16.80 4.51
C ASP A 84 -1.63 16.45 3.89
N ALA A 85 -2.11 17.25 2.94
CA ALA A 85 -3.36 16.98 2.25
C ALA A 85 -3.32 15.64 1.47
N ASN A 86 -2.18 15.34 0.83
CA ASN A 86 -1.98 14.06 0.12
C ASN A 86 -2.03 12.86 1.08
N SER A 87 -1.34 12.95 2.21
CA SER A 87 -1.30 11.88 3.20
C SER A 87 -2.66 11.65 3.88
N GLU A 88 -3.42 12.71 4.17
CA GLU A 88 -4.78 12.57 4.68
C GLU A 88 -5.70 11.87 3.66
N LYS A 89 -5.53 12.15 2.36
CA LYS A 89 -6.26 11.41 1.32
C LYS A 89 -5.86 9.94 1.28
N ILE A 90 -4.56 9.61 1.42
CA ILE A 90 -4.08 8.22 1.51
C ILE A 90 -4.71 7.52 2.71
N LYS A 91 -4.71 8.15 3.90
CA LYS A 91 -5.32 7.58 5.12
C LYS A 91 -6.82 7.31 4.92
N SER A 92 -7.55 8.25 4.32
CA SER A 92 -8.96 8.06 3.98
C SER A 92 -9.21 6.88 3.04
N LEU A 93 -8.31 6.65 2.06
CA LEU A 93 -8.37 5.49 1.18
C LEU A 93 -8.04 4.19 1.92
N CYS A 94 -7.10 4.23 2.87
CA CYS A 94 -6.83 3.10 3.77
C CYS A 94 -8.07 2.74 4.61
N ASP A 95 -8.81 3.73 5.10
CA ASP A 95 -10.03 3.49 5.89
C ASP A 95 -11.13 2.86 5.03
N LYS A 96 -11.30 3.31 3.78
CA LYS A 96 -12.20 2.66 2.82
C LYS A 96 -11.80 1.20 2.55
N ALA A 97 -10.49 0.94 2.37
CA ALA A 97 -9.97 -0.41 2.13
C ALA A 97 -10.17 -1.32 3.36
N ASP A 98 -9.84 -0.83 4.55
CA ASP A 98 -9.92 -1.57 5.81
C ASP A 98 -11.35 -2.02 6.14
N ALA A 99 -12.35 -1.18 5.80
CA ALA A 99 -13.76 -1.49 5.96
C ALA A 99 -14.25 -2.65 5.06
N LEU A 100 -13.48 -3.03 4.05
CA LEU A 100 -13.85 -4.06 3.06
C LEU A 100 -13.14 -5.39 3.26
N THR A 101 -12.29 -5.51 4.29
CA THR A 101 -11.60 -6.78 4.58
C THR A 101 -11.54 -7.06 6.08
N THR A 102 -11.59 -8.35 6.40
CA THR A 102 -11.31 -8.88 7.75
C THR A 102 -10.05 -9.76 7.75
N ASP A 103 -9.41 -9.95 6.59
CA ASP A 103 -8.20 -10.75 6.44
C ASP A 103 -6.99 -9.97 7.00
N ASN A 104 -6.26 -10.58 7.92
CA ASN A 104 -5.11 -9.95 8.55
C ASN A 104 -3.97 -9.67 7.55
N ALA A 105 -3.79 -10.49 6.51
CA ALA A 105 -2.77 -10.22 5.50
C ALA A 105 -3.11 -8.94 4.70
N ASP A 106 -4.39 -8.72 4.38
CA ASP A 106 -4.86 -7.51 3.72
C ASP A 106 -4.68 -6.28 4.62
N LYS A 107 -5.05 -6.39 5.90
CA LYS A 107 -4.88 -5.31 6.89
C LYS A 107 -3.43 -4.94 7.09
N SER A 108 -2.53 -5.92 7.10
CA SER A 108 -1.09 -5.68 7.14
C SER A 108 -0.63 -4.82 5.96
N GLU A 109 -1.09 -5.10 4.72
CA GLU A 109 -0.79 -4.27 3.55
C GLU A 109 -1.33 -2.84 3.71
N ILE A 110 -2.56 -2.69 4.17
CA ILE A 110 -3.18 -1.38 4.40
C ILE A 110 -2.38 -0.58 5.45
N ASN A 111 -1.92 -1.23 6.53
CA ASN A 111 -1.15 -0.57 7.56
C ASN A 111 0.28 -0.21 7.11
N THR A 112 0.90 -0.95 6.16
CA THR A 112 2.13 -0.47 5.52
C THR A 112 1.92 0.85 4.77
N LEU A 113 0.77 1.01 4.11
CA LEU A 113 0.44 2.24 3.41
C LEU A 113 0.15 3.40 4.37
N ARG A 114 -0.52 3.15 5.52
CA ARG A 114 -0.67 4.15 6.60
C ARG A 114 0.68 4.60 7.15
N ASN A 115 1.63 3.67 7.34
CA ASN A 115 3.00 4.01 7.72
C ASN A 115 3.65 4.94 6.70
N MET A 116 3.54 4.66 5.39
CA MET A 116 4.11 5.50 4.34
C MET A 116 3.51 6.91 4.34
N ALA A 117 2.19 7.04 4.54
CA ALA A 117 1.51 8.33 4.62
C ALA A 117 2.00 9.16 5.82
N ALA A 118 2.04 8.58 7.02
CA ALA A 118 2.51 9.26 8.21
C ALA A 118 4.01 9.61 8.10
N THR A 119 4.82 8.76 7.46
CA THR A 119 6.23 9.06 7.19
C THR A 119 6.37 10.27 6.27
N GLN A 120 5.55 10.41 5.23
CA GLN A 120 5.57 11.60 4.36
C GLN A 120 5.23 12.88 5.13
N GLN A 121 4.25 12.85 6.03
CA GLN A 121 3.91 13.99 6.89
C GLN A 121 5.06 14.34 7.85
N MET A 122 5.70 13.33 8.43
CA MET A 122 6.88 13.54 9.28
C MET A 122 8.01 14.23 8.51
N MET A 123 8.24 13.82 7.26
CA MET A 123 9.35 14.33 6.44
C MET A 123 9.20 15.78 5.99
N VAL A 124 8.04 16.42 6.16
CA VAL A 124 7.85 17.86 5.91
C VAL A 124 8.70 18.72 6.87
N ASP A 125 8.76 18.32 8.14
CA ASP A 125 9.63 18.91 9.17
C ASP A 125 9.93 17.85 10.23
N PRO A 126 11.00 17.05 10.03
CA PRO A 126 11.29 15.91 10.91
C PRO A 126 11.52 16.29 12.37
N GLN A 127 12.09 17.49 12.63
CA GLN A 127 12.40 17.92 14.00
C GLN A 127 11.15 18.19 14.83
N SER A 128 10.16 18.88 14.24
CA SER A 128 8.93 19.22 14.95
C SER A 128 7.87 18.13 14.90
N ARG A 129 7.90 17.26 13.86
CA ARG A 129 6.83 16.32 13.56
C ARG A 129 7.10 14.87 13.99
N TRP A 130 8.32 14.56 14.40
CA TRP A 130 8.70 13.21 14.77
C TRP A 130 7.87 12.64 15.94
N MET A 131 7.54 13.47 16.93
CA MET A 131 6.74 13.07 18.11
C MET A 131 5.28 12.73 17.77
N SER A 132 4.74 13.28 16.69
CA SER A 132 3.37 13.03 16.22
C SER A 132 3.35 11.97 15.10
N TYR A 133 3.79 12.36 13.91
CA TYR A 133 3.71 11.51 12.73
C TYR A 133 4.74 10.36 12.75
N GLY A 134 5.89 10.51 13.40
CA GLY A 134 6.83 9.41 13.60
C GLY A 134 6.25 8.32 14.50
N GLN A 135 5.54 8.68 15.57
CA GLN A 135 4.81 7.73 16.42
C GLN A 135 3.64 7.09 15.66
N GLU A 136 2.91 7.85 14.87
CA GLU A 136 1.82 7.33 14.02
C GLU A 136 2.36 6.31 13.01
N ALA A 137 3.46 6.64 12.32
CA ALA A 137 4.12 5.73 11.39
C ALA A 137 4.59 4.44 12.10
N GLY A 138 5.21 4.57 13.28
CA GLY A 138 5.64 3.43 14.09
C GLY A 138 4.47 2.53 14.52
N THR A 139 3.37 3.13 14.95
CA THR A 139 2.16 2.40 15.36
C THR A 139 1.54 1.64 14.18
N ALA A 140 1.46 2.27 13.01
CA ALA A 140 0.94 1.62 11.82
C ALA A 140 1.83 0.42 11.41
N LEU A 141 3.15 0.56 11.49
CA LEU A 141 4.09 -0.49 11.15
C LEU A 141 4.07 -1.65 12.17
N GLN A 142 3.89 -1.34 13.45
CA GLN A 142 3.69 -2.35 14.49
C GLN A 142 2.41 -3.16 14.22
N LYS A 143 1.28 -2.51 13.94
CA LYS A 143 0.03 -3.18 13.58
C LYS A 143 0.20 -4.07 12.35
N ALA A 144 0.86 -3.56 11.31
CA ALA A 144 1.15 -4.35 10.11
C ALA A 144 1.95 -5.62 10.44
N THR A 145 2.90 -5.54 11.38
CA THR A 145 3.70 -6.68 11.85
C THR A 145 2.85 -7.68 12.62
N GLU A 146 1.99 -7.20 13.51
CA GLU A 146 1.09 -8.05 14.34
C GLU A 146 0.07 -8.79 13.46
N GLU A 147 -0.49 -8.12 12.45
CA GLU A 147 -1.47 -8.68 11.54
C GLU A 147 -0.84 -9.72 10.59
N ASN A 148 0.34 -9.46 10.04
CA ASN A 148 1.06 -10.42 9.20
C ASN A 148 2.58 -10.31 9.39
N PRO A 149 3.18 -11.10 10.30
CA PRO A 149 4.64 -11.12 10.51
C PRO A 149 5.43 -11.67 9.30
N ASN A 150 4.72 -12.19 8.28
CA ASN A 150 5.32 -12.67 7.03
C ASN A 150 5.21 -11.66 5.88
N ASN A 151 4.72 -10.46 6.12
CA ASN A 151 4.70 -9.42 5.10
C ASN A 151 6.10 -8.80 4.90
N PRO A 152 6.76 -9.01 3.73
CA PRO A 152 8.11 -8.51 3.49
C PRO A 152 8.19 -6.97 3.49
N ARG A 153 7.10 -6.27 3.15
CA ARG A 153 7.03 -4.80 3.13
C ARG A 153 7.20 -4.19 4.50
N VAL A 154 6.71 -4.89 5.53
CA VAL A 154 6.92 -4.48 6.92
C VAL A 154 8.42 -4.36 7.22
N TYR A 155 9.21 -5.37 6.88
CA TYR A 155 10.65 -5.37 7.14
C TYR A 155 11.41 -4.39 6.23
N TYR A 156 10.95 -4.21 4.99
CA TYR A 156 11.49 -3.16 4.13
C TYR A 156 11.31 -1.77 4.76
N LEU A 157 10.10 -1.45 5.23
CA LEU A 157 9.81 -0.15 5.85
C LEU A 157 10.51 0.02 7.21
N GLN A 158 10.64 -1.04 8.00
CA GLN A 158 11.46 -1.04 9.23
C GLN A 158 12.93 -0.76 8.91
N GLY A 159 13.48 -1.41 7.89
CA GLY A 159 14.84 -1.18 7.41
C GLY A 159 15.04 0.26 6.96
N MET A 160 14.08 0.83 6.22
CA MET A 160 14.09 2.24 5.82
C MET A 160 14.09 3.20 7.02
N SER A 161 13.27 2.92 8.03
CA SER A 161 13.23 3.71 9.26
C SER A 161 14.57 3.68 9.97
N LEU A 162 15.17 2.51 10.17
CA LEU A 162 16.47 2.34 10.80
C LEU A 162 17.60 3.02 10.01
N PHE A 163 17.61 2.84 8.68
CA PHE A 163 18.62 3.41 7.81
C PHE A 163 18.64 4.94 7.87
N ASN A 164 17.47 5.57 7.95
CA ASN A 164 17.34 7.02 7.99
C ASN A 164 17.43 7.61 9.43
N THR A 165 17.41 6.77 10.45
CA THR A 165 17.61 7.20 11.84
C THR A 165 19.10 7.29 12.14
N PRO A 166 19.62 8.40 12.67
CA PRO A 166 21.01 8.50 13.06
C PRO A 166 21.43 7.45 14.10
N GLU A 167 22.68 7.00 14.06
CA GLU A 167 23.21 5.96 14.97
C GLU A 167 23.05 6.31 16.45
N GLN A 168 23.24 7.57 16.80
CA GLN A 168 23.07 8.09 18.17
C GLN A 168 21.64 7.95 18.70
N PHE A 169 20.66 7.75 17.80
CA PHE A 169 19.26 7.49 18.14
C PHE A 169 18.85 6.03 17.88
N GLY A 170 19.83 5.14 17.74
CA GLY A 170 19.61 3.70 17.63
C GLY A 170 19.36 3.19 16.19
N GLY A 171 19.59 4.03 15.18
CA GLY A 171 19.52 3.67 13.76
C GLY A 171 20.88 3.34 13.15
N GLY A 172 21.02 3.65 11.87
CA GLY A 172 22.24 3.48 11.07
C GLY A 172 22.23 2.22 10.21
N LYS A 173 23.22 2.15 9.32
CA LYS A 173 23.35 1.07 8.33
C LYS A 173 23.49 -0.31 8.96
N ASP A 174 24.26 -0.42 10.04
CA ASP A 174 24.51 -1.70 10.74
C ASP A 174 23.23 -2.27 11.34
N LYS A 175 22.33 -1.41 11.81
CA LYS A 175 21.02 -1.83 12.33
C LYS A 175 20.01 -2.13 11.22
N ALA A 176 20.07 -1.39 10.12
CA ALA A 176 19.18 -1.58 8.99
C ALA A 176 19.50 -2.85 8.17
N LYS A 177 20.80 -3.19 8.03
CA LYS A 177 21.28 -4.31 7.20
C LYS A 177 20.56 -5.63 7.48
N PRO A 178 20.54 -6.18 8.70
CA PRO A 178 19.88 -7.46 8.97
C PRO A 178 18.37 -7.42 8.70
N VAL A 179 17.75 -6.25 8.82
CA VAL A 179 16.31 -6.08 8.56
C VAL A 179 16.04 -6.10 7.06
N PHE A 180 16.89 -5.46 6.25
CA PHE A 180 16.80 -5.57 4.78
C PHE A 180 17.13 -6.98 4.28
N GLU A 181 18.11 -7.68 4.87
CA GLU A 181 18.38 -9.09 4.57
C GLU A 181 17.13 -9.96 4.78
N LYS A 182 16.44 -9.75 5.90
CA LYS A 182 15.17 -10.43 6.19
C LYS A 182 14.10 -10.08 5.16
N ALA A 183 13.91 -8.79 4.83
CA ALA A 183 12.94 -8.37 3.83
C ALA A 183 13.20 -9.04 2.47
N VAL A 184 14.44 -9.01 1.98
CA VAL A 184 14.84 -9.62 0.71
C VAL A 184 14.59 -11.13 0.70
N ALA A 185 14.96 -11.83 1.77
CA ALA A 185 14.70 -13.27 1.90
C ALA A 185 13.20 -13.59 1.83
N MET A 186 12.37 -12.78 2.49
CA MET A 186 10.91 -12.95 2.50
C MET A 186 10.28 -12.62 1.14
N TYR A 187 10.73 -11.58 0.45
CA TYR A 187 10.29 -11.28 -0.93
C TYR A 187 10.57 -12.46 -1.87
N LYS A 188 11.76 -13.06 -1.78
CA LYS A 188 12.15 -14.22 -2.63
C LYS A 188 11.31 -15.47 -2.34
N ALA A 189 10.82 -15.62 -1.12
CA ALA A 189 9.97 -16.74 -0.72
C ALA A 189 8.47 -16.49 -0.97
N ALA A 190 8.07 -15.23 -1.17
CA ALA A 190 6.67 -14.85 -1.29
C ALA A 190 6.06 -15.35 -2.61
N GLN A 191 4.80 -15.82 -2.51
CA GLN A 191 3.97 -16.14 -3.66
C GLN A 191 2.69 -15.30 -3.58
N PRO A 192 2.71 -14.06 -4.09
CA PRO A 192 1.56 -13.17 -3.97
C PRO A 192 0.37 -13.69 -4.78
N LYS A 193 -0.83 -13.53 -4.23
CA LYS A 193 -2.09 -13.81 -4.93
C LYS A 193 -2.19 -12.88 -6.17
N PRO A 194 -2.97 -13.26 -7.21
CA PRO A 194 -3.21 -12.37 -8.35
C PRO A 194 -3.69 -10.98 -7.92
N MET A 195 -3.20 -9.93 -8.56
CA MET A 195 -3.47 -8.51 -8.27
C MET A 195 -2.99 -8.00 -6.89
N TYR A 196 -2.43 -8.85 -6.04
CA TYR A 196 -1.86 -8.40 -4.76
C TYR A 196 -0.58 -7.57 -4.97
N PRO A 197 -0.21 -6.72 -3.98
CA PRO A 197 0.97 -5.87 -4.08
C PRO A 197 2.26 -6.67 -4.32
N GLN A 198 3.08 -6.21 -5.28
CA GLN A 198 4.38 -6.84 -5.63
C GLN A 198 5.54 -5.85 -5.54
N TRP A 199 5.30 -4.62 -5.06
CA TRP A 199 6.33 -3.60 -4.91
C TRP A 199 7.26 -3.89 -3.72
N GLY A 200 8.45 -3.31 -3.75
CA GLY A 200 9.36 -3.24 -2.61
C GLY A 200 10.56 -4.17 -2.68
N GLN A 201 10.53 -5.25 -3.49
CA GLN A 201 11.65 -6.19 -3.55
C GLN A 201 12.92 -5.53 -4.09
N GLN A 202 12.85 -4.90 -5.25
CA GLN A 202 13.99 -4.24 -5.86
C GLN A 202 14.55 -3.15 -4.93
N GLN A 203 13.67 -2.35 -4.33
CA GLN A 203 14.07 -1.31 -3.40
C GLN A 203 14.76 -1.87 -2.15
N ALA A 204 14.28 -3.01 -1.62
CA ALA A 204 14.91 -3.68 -0.49
C ALA A 204 16.32 -4.19 -0.85
N GLU A 205 16.50 -4.76 -2.04
CA GLU A 205 17.80 -5.21 -2.55
C GLU A 205 18.78 -4.04 -2.75
N GLU A 206 18.31 -2.92 -3.31
CA GLU A 206 19.10 -1.69 -3.46
C GLU A 206 19.51 -1.10 -2.10
N MET A 207 18.61 -1.08 -1.13
CA MET A 207 18.93 -0.57 0.21
C MET A 207 19.88 -1.49 0.96
N LEU A 208 19.75 -2.80 0.81
CA LEU A 208 20.70 -3.76 1.37
C LEU A 208 22.11 -3.54 0.80
N ALA A 209 22.24 -3.29 -0.51
CA ALA A 209 23.51 -2.98 -1.12
C ALA A 209 24.15 -1.68 -0.57
N LYS A 210 23.36 -0.68 -0.19
CA LYS A 210 23.84 0.56 0.44
C LYS A 210 24.30 0.38 1.89
N CYS A 211 23.98 -0.76 2.52
CA CYS A 211 24.43 -1.13 3.86
C CYS A 211 25.74 -1.94 3.87
N GLN A 212 26.33 -2.17 2.72
CA GLN A 212 27.62 -2.88 2.58
C GLN A 212 28.82 -1.97 2.80
#